data_4f1cd7fb1e39891b95acf4bb98b4b986
#
_entry.id   4f1cd7fb1e39891b95acf4bb98b4b986
#
_cell.length_a   1.000
_cell.length_b   1.000
_cell.length_c   1.000
_cell.angle_alpha   90.00
_cell.angle_beta   90.00
_cell.angle_gamma   90.00
#
_symmetry.space_group_name_H-M   'P 1'
#
loop_
_entity.id
_entity.type
_entity.pdbx_description
1 polymer ?
#
loop_
_entity_poly.entity_id
_entity_poly.type
_entity_poly.pdbx_seq_one_letter_code
_entity_poly.pdbx_strand_id
1 'polypeptide(L)'
;MAIDKDVLTTGEVAKICNVAPRTVSKWFDSGSLKGYRIPGSRDRRIPSSELVKFMRVHGIPLEGLTSGRTRVLIADGDKEIASTLEKILTEQTSYELRTANTAFNAGMECERFKPHVLLLDLHLSDGDARMVAENVRKSEQLSFTRIVAMSSKLTDGQAMALRAQGFDSFLKKPFQVRQVVEAIEAATNLVH
;
A
#
# COMPACT_ATOMS: atom_id res chain seq x y z
N MET A 1 1.97 -9.12 14.47
CA MET A 1 1.81 -7.94 15.36
C MET A 1 1.67 -6.74 14.44
N ALA A 2 0.42 -6.30 14.16
CA ALA A 2 0.16 -5.20 13.23
C ALA A 2 0.84 -3.93 13.71
N ILE A 3 1.48 -3.20 12.81
CA ILE A 3 1.88 -1.82 13.10
C ILE A 3 0.62 -0.95 12.97
N ASP A 4 -0.16 -0.96 14.03
CA ASP A 4 -1.24 0.02 14.23
C ASP A 4 -0.71 1.28 14.95
N LYS A 5 0.63 1.43 14.96
CA LYS A 5 1.34 2.51 15.62
C LYS A 5 2.09 3.37 14.61
N ASP A 6 1.85 4.65 14.64
CA ASP A 6 2.59 5.63 13.82
C ASP A 6 4.09 5.71 14.21
N VAL A 7 4.43 5.26 15.43
CA VAL A 7 5.78 5.34 15.96
C VAL A 7 6.16 4.06 16.70
N LEU A 8 7.33 3.52 16.39
CA LEU A 8 7.85 2.24 16.88
C LEU A 8 9.06 2.43 17.80
N THR A 9 9.24 1.46 18.69
CA THR A 9 10.45 1.29 19.49
C THR A 9 11.50 0.49 18.73
N THR A 10 12.76 0.56 19.15
CA THR A 10 13.84 -0.29 18.58
C THR A 10 13.55 -1.79 18.71
N GLY A 11 12.87 -2.20 19.78
CA GLY A 11 12.48 -3.60 19.99
C GLY A 11 11.38 -4.06 19.03
N GLU A 12 10.41 -3.18 18.73
CA GLU A 12 9.35 -3.47 17.74
C GLU A 12 9.96 -3.56 16.33
N VAL A 13 10.81 -2.61 15.95
CA VAL A 13 11.53 -2.63 14.67
C VAL A 13 12.40 -3.89 14.54
N ALA A 14 13.08 -4.30 15.60
CA ALA A 14 13.90 -5.50 15.60
C ALA A 14 13.08 -6.77 15.31
N LYS A 15 11.90 -6.88 15.89
CA LYS A 15 10.96 -7.99 15.59
C LYS A 15 10.46 -7.96 14.15
N ILE A 16 10.11 -6.78 13.64
CA ILE A 16 9.65 -6.59 12.26
C ILE A 16 10.71 -7.00 11.25
N CYS A 17 11.93 -6.52 11.43
CA CYS A 17 13.05 -6.81 10.53
C CYS A 17 13.71 -8.17 10.81
N ASN A 18 13.24 -8.93 11.79
CA ASN A 18 13.84 -10.20 12.24
C ASN A 18 15.35 -10.07 12.56
N VAL A 19 15.72 -9.03 13.31
CA VAL A 19 17.10 -8.75 13.72
C VAL A 19 17.19 -8.50 15.24
N ALA A 20 18.41 -8.48 15.78
CA ALA A 20 18.61 -8.12 17.18
C ALA A 20 18.36 -6.61 17.41
N PRO A 21 17.80 -6.19 18.58
CA PRO A 21 17.56 -4.77 18.90
C PRO A 21 18.80 -3.89 18.81
N ARG A 22 19.98 -4.45 19.09
CA ARG A 22 21.25 -3.73 18.95
C ARG A 22 21.58 -3.38 17.49
N THR A 23 21.12 -4.18 16.52
CA THR A 23 21.27 -3.89 15.08
C THR A 23 20.46 -2.66 14.71
N VAL A 24 19.20 -2.58 15.16
CA VAL A 24 18.34 -1.41 14.95
C VAL A 24 18.95 -0.16 15.59
N SER A 25 19.51 -0.30 16.81
CA SER A 25 20.22 0.80 17.46
C SER A 25 21.41 1.31 16.64
N LYS A 26 22.18 0.41 15.99
CA LYS A 26 23.25 0.80 15.09
C LYS A 26 22.74 1.54 13.86
N TRP A 27 21.67 1.07 13.24
CA TRP A 27 21.04 1.74 12.10
C TRP A 27 20.56 3.16 12.44
N PHE A 28 19.97 3.31 13.63
CA PHE A 28 19.54 4.61 14.13
C PHE A 28 20.73 5.53 14.41
N ASP A 29 21.74 5.03 15.13
CA ASP A 29 22.89 5.83 15.55
C ASP A 29 23.81 6.21 14.39
N SER A 30 23.84 5.40 13.31
CA SER A 30 24.52 5.73 12.03
C SER A 30 23.72 6.72 11.16
N GLY A 31 22.47 7.03 11.50
CA GLY A 31 21.59 7.85 10.68
C GLY A 31 20.98 7.13 9.47
N SER A 32 21.25 5.84 9.28
CA SER A 32 20.66 5.03 8.20
C SER A 32 19.16 4.85 8.38
N LEU A 33 18.72 4.64 9.63
CA LEU A 33 17.30 4.58 10.01
C LEU A 33 16.93 5.86 10.76
N LYS A 34 16.08 6.68 10.15
CA LYS A 34 15.66 7.96 10.73
C LYS A 34 14.65 7.78 11.85
N GLY A 35 14.73 8.69 12.83
CA GLY A 35 13.83 8.73 13.96
C GLY A 35 14.28 9.83 14.94
N TYR A 36 13.72 9.80 16.15
CA TYR A 36 14.05 10.78 17.19
C TYR A 36 14.24 10.11 18.55
N ARG A 37 14.83 10.84 19.47
CA ARG A 37 14.93 10.44 20.90
C ARG A 37 13.91 11.22 21.71
N ILE A 38 13.31 10.56 22.68
CA ILE A 38 12.44 11.26 23.62
C ILE A 38 13.31 12.20 24.48
N PRO A 39 12.98 13.52 24.57
CA PRO A 39 13.69 14.43 25.42
C PRO A 39 13.76 13.91 26.88
N GLY A 40 14.94 13.95 27.48
CA GLY A 40 15.15 13.43 28.84
C GLY A 40 15.24 11.91 28.98
N SER A 41 15.11 11.16 27.89
CA SER A 41 15.24 9.71 27.82
C SER A 41 16.28 9.29 26.77
N ARG A 42 16.81 8.07 26.93
CA ARG A 42 17.66 7.43 25.90
C ARG A 42 16.84 6.66 24.86
N ASP A 43 15.52 6.64 25.03
CA ASP A 43 14.61 5.88 24.18
C ASP A 43 14.56 6.45 22.75
N ARG A 44 14.75 5.55 21.79
CA ARG A 44 14.62 5.84 20.36
C ARG A 44 13.21 5.59 19.91
N ARG A 45 12.70 6.47 19.07
CA ARG A 45 11.40 6.37 18.40
C ARG A 45 11.58 6.46 16.90
N ILE A 46 11.04 5.48 16.19
CA ILE A 46 11.16 5.34 14.75
C ILE A 46 9.75 5.48 14.17
N PRO A 47 9.47 6.55 13.41
CA PRO A 47 8.23 6.65 12.66
C PRO A 47 8.09 5.44 11.71
N SER A 48 6.89 4.85 11.64
CA SER A 48 6.63 3.69 10.77
C SER A 48 6.96 4.01 9.32
N SER A 49 6.68 5.24 8.85
CA SER A 49 7.04 5.72 7.53
C SER A 49 8.55 5.67 7.25
N GLU A 50 9.38 6.03 8.23
CA GLU A 50 10.84 6.00 8.08
C GLU A 50 11.39 4.57 8.10
N LEU A 51 10.78 3.67 8.90
CA LEU A 51 11.13 2.25 8.87
C LEU A 51 10.89 1.65 7.49
N VAL A 52 9.75 1.95 6.89
CA VAL A 52 9.43 1.37 5.59
C VAL A 52 10.29 1.95 4.46
N LYS A 53 10.60 3.26 4.48
CA LYS A 53 11.59 3.83 3.56
C LYS A 53 12.92 3.09 3.68
N PHE A 54 13.38 2.86 4.93
CA PHE A 54 14.60 2.13 5.21
C PHE A 54 14.55 0.69 4.67
N MET A 55 13.48 -0.04 4.97
CA MET A 55 13.31 -1.42 4.51
C MET A 55 13.34 -1.53 2.97
N ARG A 56 12.66 -0.61 2.27
CA ARG A 56 12.70 -0.54 0.79
C ARG A 56 14.10 -0.31 0.24
N VAL A 57 14.81 0.68 0.78
CA VAL A 57 16.17 1.02 0.31
C VAL A 57 17.15 -0.14 0.50
N HIS A 58 16.93 -0.95 1.55
CA HIS A 58 17.81 -2.05 1.92
C HIS A 58 17.30 -3.44 1.51
N GLY A 59 16.22 -3.52 0.71
CA GLY A 59 15.66 -4.79 0.24
C GLY A 59 15.13 -5.69 1.36
N ILE A 60 14.74 -5.11 2.51
CA ILE A 60 14.16 -5.89 3.63
C ILE A 60 12.68 -6.13 3.33
N PRO A 61 12.21 -7.39 3.35
CA PRO A 61 10.80 -7.71 3.07
C PRO A 61 9.84 -6.97 4.00
N LEU A 62 8.77 -6.42 3.43
CA LEU A 62 7.75 -5.67 4.19
C LEU A 62 6.73 -6.57 4.90
N GLU A 63 6.79 -7.88 4.70
CA GLU A 63 5.88 -8.88 5.28
C GLU A 63 5.83 -8.82 6.82
N GLY A 64 6.94 -8.47 7.46
CA GLY A 64 6.98 -8.25 8.91
C GLY A 64 6.19 -7.03 9.40
N LEU A 65 5.83 -6.11 8.49
CA LEU A 65 5.04 -4.93 8.78
C LEU A 65 3.54 -5.20 8.80
N THR A 66 3.10 -6.20 8.06
CA THR A 66 1.70 -6.55 7.90
C THR A 66 1.35 -7.77 8.75
N SER A 67 1.22 -7.61 10.06
CA SER A 67 0.61 -8.65 10.91
C SER A 67 -0.92 -8.53 10.97
N GLY A 68 -1.51 -7.77 10.07
CA GLY A 68 -2.94 -7.68 9.81
C GLY A 68 -3.30 -8.26 8.44
N ARG A 69 -4.58 -8.38 8.17
CA ARG A 69 -5.08 -8.73 6.84
C ARG A 69 -4.60 -7.69 5.83
N THR A 70 -4.24 -8.12 4.62
CA THR A 70 -3.95 -7.18 3.54
C THR A 70 -5.19 -6.34 3.25
N ARG A 71 -5.07 -5.02 3.40
CA ARG A 71 -6.15 -4.08 3.12
C ARG A 71 -6.15 -3.73 1.65
N VAL A 72 -7.28 -3.98 0.99
CA VAL A 72 -7.45 -3.70 -0.44
C VAL A 72 -8.67 -2.80 -0.62
N LEU A 73 -8.48 -1.66 -1.27
CA LEU A 73 -9.56 -0.77 -1.69
C LEU A 73 -9.84 -0.99 -3.17
N ILE A 74 -11.10 -1.28 -3.51
CA ILE A 74 -11.58 -1.45 -4.88
C ILE A 74 -12.33 -0.19 -5.27
N ALA A 75 -11.77 0.60 -6.18
CA ALA A 75 -12.39 1.81 -6.71
C ALA A 75 -12.82 1.55 -8.17
N ASP A 76 -14.12 1.37 -8.38
CA ASP A 76 -14.74 1.09 -9.69
C ASP A 76 -16.05 1.85 -9.82
N GLY A 77 -16.24 2.55 -10.94
CA GLY A 77 -17.49 3.28 -11.23
C GLY A 77 -18.71 2.38 -11.37
N ASP A 78 -18.51 1.11 -11.72
CA ASP A 78 -19.55 0.10 -11.76
C ASP A 78 -19.70 -0.58 -10.38
N LYS A 79 -20.81 -0.25 -9.70
CA LYS A 79 -21.11 -0.78 -8.37
C LYS A 79 -21.29 -2.30 -8.34
N GLU A 80 -21.79 -2.89 -9.42
CA GLU A 80 -22.00 -4.34 -9.50
C GLU A 80 -20.67 -5.06 -9.64
N ILE A 81 -19.76 -4.52 -10.44
CA ILE A 81 -18.39 -5.06 -10.55
C ILE A 81 -17.66 -4.95 -9.21
N ALA A 82 -17.69 -3.77 -8.58
CA ALA A 82 -17.03 -3.56 -7.29
C ALA A 82 -17.55 -4.51 -6.20
N SER A 83 -18.89 -4.63 -6.06
CA SER A 83 -19.51 -5.49 -5.04
C SER A 83 -19.32 -6.98 -5.32
N THR A 84 -19.35 -7.38 -6.59
CA THR A 84 -19.11 -8.78 -6.98
C THR A 84 -17.67 -9.17 -6.68
N LEU A 85 -16.73 -8.31 -7.03
CA LEU A 85 -15.30 -8.54 -6.78
C LEU A 85 -15.00 -8.58 -5.27
N GLU A 86 -15.58 -7.65 -4.49
CA GLU A 86 -15.48 -7.64 -3.03
C GLU A 86 -15.97 -8.96 -2.43
N LYS A 87 -17.18 -9.42 -2.83
CA LYS A 87 -17.76 -10.67 -2.34
C LYS A 87 -16.85 -11.87 -2.62
N ILE A 88 -16.41 -12.02 -3.86
CA ILE A 88 -15.59 -13.17 -4.27
C ILE A 88 -14.23 -13.14 -3.54
N LEU A 89 -13.58 -11.98 -3.44
CA LEU A 89 -12.31 -11.86 -2.73
C LEU A 89 -12.48 -12.11 -1.22
N THR A 90 -13.60 -11.71 -0.61
CA THR A 90 -13.91 -12.01 0.80
C THR A 90 -14.04 -13.52 1.04
N GLU A 91 -14.64 -14.25 0.10
CA GLU A 91 -14.83 -15.70 0.20
C GLU A 91 -13.51 -16.48 -0.05
N GLN A 92 -12.65 -15.99 -0.94
CA GLN A 92 -11.46 -16.73 -1.39
C GLN A 92 -10.16 -16.30 -0.72
N THR A 93 -10.15 -15.18 0.01
CA THR A 93 -8.92 -14.63 0.60
C THR A 93 -9.15 -14.17 2.03
N SER A 94 -8.07 -13.84 2.74
CA SER A 94 -8.13 -13.22 4.07
C SER A 94 -8.01 -11.70 4.02
N TYR A 95 -8.24 -11.06 2.86
CA TYR A 95 -8.10 -9.61 2.72
C TYR A 95 -9.18 -8.87 3.52
N GLU A 96 -8.84 -7.67 3.97
CA GLU A 96 -9.79 -6.69 4.45
C GLU A 96 -10.13 -5.76 3.27
N LEU A 97 -11.40 -5.76 2.88
CA LEU A 97 -11.84 -5.13 1.65
C LEU A 97 -12.72 -3.93 1.92
N ARG A 98 -12.60 -2.91 1.10
CA ARG A 98 -13.54 -1.80 0.97
C ARG A 98 -13.73 -1.44 -0.49
N THR A 99 -14.86 -0.81 -0.78
CA THR A 99 -15.22 -0.37 -2.13
C THR A 99 -15.47 1.13 -2.16
N ALA A 100 -15.18 1.76 -3.30
CA ALA A 100 -15.53 3.13 -3.62
C ALA A 100 -16.01 3.19 -5.07
N ASN A 101 -17.01 4.03 -5.37
CA ASN A 101 -17.58 4.11 -6.72
C ASN A 101 -17.32 5.45 -7.40
N THR A 102 -16.64 6.36 -6.74
CA THR A 102 -16.29 7.68 -7.25
C THR A 102 -14.84 8.02 -6.91
N ALA A 103 -14.22 8.90 -7.66
CA ALA A 103 -12.88 9.38 -7.39
C ALA A 103 -12.78 10.08 -6.02
N PHE A 104 -13.80 10.86 -5.67
CA PHE A 104 -13.88 11.52 -4.37
C PHE A 104 -13.92 10.51 -3.22
N ASN A 105 -14.81 9.51 -3.29
CA ASN A 105 -14.90 8.48 -2.25
C ASN A 105 -13.65 7.61 -2.19
N ALA A 106 -13.03 7.31 -3.33
CA ALA A 106 -11.76 6.58 -3.37
C ALA A 106 -10.64 7.34 -2.61
N GLY A 107 -10.53 8.64 -2.82
CA GLY A 107 -9.60 9.49 -2.08
C GLY A 107 -9.86 9.49 -0.58
N MET A 108 -11.13 9.68 -0.18
CA MET A 108 -11.53 9.66 1.23
C MET A 108 -11.27 8.30 1.91
N GLU A 109 -11.60 7.21 1.22
CA GLU A 109 -11.37 5.86 1.75
C GLU A 109 -9.87 5.53 1.81
N CYS A 110 -9.05 6.01 0.87
CA CYS A 110 -7.60 5.88 0.98
C CYS A 110 -7.07 6.46 2.29
N GLU A 111 -7.47 7.67 2.65
CA GLU A 111 -7.00 8.33 3.88
C GLU A 111 -7.52 7.65 5.17
N ARG A 112 -8.75 7.14 5.17
CA ARG A 112 -9.36 6.47 6.33
C ARG A 112 -8.87 5.04 6.52
N PHE A 113 -8.83 4.30 5.42
CA PHE A 113 -8.56 2.86 5.42
C PHE A 113 -7.08 2.53 5.29
N LYS A 114 -6.30 3.46 4.69
CA LYS A 114 -4.87 3.30 4.43
C LYS A 114 -4.57 1.95 3.75
N PRO A 115 -5.13 1.70 2.56
CA PRO A 115 -5.02 0.40 1.91
C PRO A 115 -3.57 0.07 1.55
N HIS A 116 -3.21 -1.21 1.59
CA HIS A 116 -1.94 -1.67 1.06
C HIS A 116 -1.98 -1.71 -0.47
N VAL A 117 -3.15 -2.04 -1.04
CA VAL A 117 -3.39 -2.04 -2.49
C VAL A 117 -4.66 -1.29 -2.81
N LEU A 118 -4.57 -0.37 -3.76
CA LEU A 118 -5.69 0.31 -4.39
C LEU A 118 -5.86 -0.26 -5.80
N LEU A 119 -6.96 -0.98 -6.03
CA LEU A 119 -7.43 -1.34 -7.37
C LEU A 119 -8.24 -0.17 -7.90
N LEU A 120 -7.77 0.53 -8.92
CA LEU A 120 -8.33 1.80 -9.37
C LEU A 120 -8.76 1.72 -10.84
N ASP A 121 -10.06 1.74 -11.11
CA ASP A 121 -10.57 1.89 -12.46
C ASP A 121 -10.21 3.27 -13.02
N LEU A 122 -9.69 3.29 -14.24
CA LEU A 122 -9.36 4.55 -14.94
C LEU A 122 -10.59 5.34 -15.39
N HIS A 123 -11.79 4.75 -15.35
CA HIS A 123 -13.05 5.34 -15.80
C HIS A 123 -14.03 5.51 -14.62
N LEU A 124 -13.68 6.37 -13.66
CA LEU A 124 -14.58 6.78 -12.60
C LEU A 124 -15.51 7.90 -13.10
N SER A 125 -16.76 7.90 -12.60
CA SER A 125 -17.84 8.74 -13.12
C SER A 125 -17.70 10.23 -12.78
N ASP A 126 -16.98 10.57 -11.72
CA ASP A 126 -16.92 11.91 -11.13
C ASP A 126 -15.54 12.58 -11.21
N GLY A 127 -14.56 11.93 -11.84
CA GLY A 127 -13.21 12.49 -11.92
C GLY A 127 -12.19 11.60 -12.61
N ASP A 128 -11.01 12.16 -12.79
CA ASP A 128 -9.87 11.45 -13.35
C ASP A 128 -9.18 10.60 -12.27
N ALA A 129 -9.13 9.30 -12.48
CA ALA A 129 -8.42 8.35 -11.63
C ALA A 129 -6.93 8.72 -11.42
N ARG A 130 -6.32 9.42 -12.38
CA ARG A 130 -4.94 9.91 -12.28
C ARG A 130 -4.78 10.91 -11.16
N MET A 131 -5.78 11.77 -10.92
CA MET A 131 -5.77 12.70 -9.78
C MET A 131 -5.80 11.94 -8.45
N VAL A 132 -6.55 10.84 -8.35
CA VAL A 132 -6.56 9.99 -7.16
C VAL A 132 -5.16 9.39 -6.94
N ALA A 133 -4.55 8.85 -8.00
CA ALA A 133 -3.20 8.29 -7.93
C ALA A 133 -2.16 9.35 -7.52
N GLU A 134 -2.22 10.54 -8.10
CA GLU A 134 -1.33 11.65 -7.79
C GLU A 134 -1.46 12.08 -6.32
N ASN A 135 -2.69 12.21 -5.81
CA ASN A 135 -2.96 12.57 -4.40
C ASN A 135 -2.44 11.47 -3.45
N VAL A 136 -2.63 10.19 -3.77
CA VAL A 136 -2.06 9.08 -3.00
C VAL A 136 -0.54 9.16 -2.97
N ARG A 137 0.12 9.52 -4.07
CA ARG A 137 1.59 9.65 -4.12
C ARG A 137 2.11 10.87 -3.35
N LYS A 138 1.33 11.94 -3.23
CA LYS A 138 1.68 13.13 -2.44
C LYS A 138 1.47 12.94 -0.94
N SER A 139 0.60 12.02 -0.53
CA SER A 139 0.33 11.74 0.88
C SER A 139 1.44 10.88 1.50
N GLU A 140 2.10 11.40 2.54
CA GLU A 140 3.10 10.62 3.28
C GLU A 140 2.49 9.39 3.95
N GLN A 141 1.23 9.48 4.39
CA GLN A 141 0.52 8.38 5.03
C GLN A 141 0.17 7.24 4.08
N LEU A 142 0.04 7.55 2.79
CA LEU A 142 -0.29 6.60 1.72
C LEU A 142 0.93 6.19 0.88
N SER A 143 2.14 6.56 1.33
CA SER A 143 3.39 6.26 0.61
C SER A 143 3.60 4.75 0.34
N PHE A 144 2.88 3.88 1.05
CA PHE A 144 2.93 2.40 0.92
C PHE A 144 1.83 1.82 0.08
N THR A 145 0.79 2.60 -0.22
CA THR A 145 -0.31 2.15 -1.05
C THR A 145 0.21 1.83 -2.46
N ARG A 146 0.06 0.58 -2.89
CA ARG A 146 0.30 0.17 -4.26
C ARG A 146 -0.94 0.44 -5.08
N ILE A 147 -0.77 1.01 -6.26
CA ILE A 147 -1.87 1.38 -7.13
C ILE A 147 -1.85 0.50 -8.38
N VAL A 148 -2.90 -0.32 -8.51
CA VAL A 148 -3.12 -1.18 -9.68
C VAL A 148 -4.22 -0.55 -10.51
N ALA A 149 -3.90 -0.08 -11.71
CA ALA A 149 -4.89 0.45 -12.63
C ALA A 149 -5.77 -0.67 -13.19
N MET A 150 -7.07 -0.43 -13.33
CA MET A 150 -8.00 -1.32 -14.01
C MET A 150 -8.61 -0.61 -15.22
N SER A 151 -8.65 -1.23 -16.39
CA SER A 151 -9.30 -0.65 -17.57
C SER A 151 -9.57 -1.70 -18.66
N SER A 152 -10.64 -1.51 -19.41
CA SER A 152 -10.95 -2.30 -20.61
C SER A 152 -10.22 -1.82 -21.87
N LYS A 153 -9.68 -0.60 -21.85
CA LYS A 153 -9.12 0.09 -23.03
C LYS A 153 -7.61 0.26 -23.00
N LEU A 154 -6.91 -0.47 -22.11
CA LEU A 154 -5.45 -0.36 -21.99
C LEU A 154 -4.74 -1.01 -23.19
N THR A 155 -3.90 -0.24 -23.84
CA THR A 155 -2.88 -0.71 -24.78
C THR A 155 -1.51 -0.81 -24.05
N ASP A 156 -0.59 -1.62 -24.59
CA ASP A 156 0.74 -1.81 -23.98
C ASP A 156 1.52 -0.48 -23.87
N GLY A 157 1.37 0.42 -24.85
CA GLY A 157 1.97 1.75 -24.78
C GLY A 157 1.41 2.64 -23.67
N GLN A 158 0.11 2.53 -23.39
CA GLN A 158 -0.53 3.26 -22.29
C GLN A 158 -0.12 2.72 -20.92
N ALA A 159 0.15 1.42 -20.81
CA ALA A 159 0.63 0.79 -19.59
C ALA A 159 1.99 1.38 -19.14
N MET A 160 2.89 1.67 -20.07
CA MET A 160 4.17 2.33 -19.76
C MET A 160 3.95 3.76 -19.26
N ALA A 161 2.99 4.49 -19.87
CA ALA A 161 2.66 5.86 -19.45
C ALA A 161 2.05 5.92 -18.05
N LEU A 162 1.26 4.91 -17.65
CA LEU A 162 0.67 4.82 -16.31
C LEU A 162 1.72 4.74 -15.20
N ARG A 163 2.85 4.07 -15.42
CA ARG A 163 3.94 4.04 -14.44
C ARG A 163 4.49 5.43 -14.14
N ALA A 164 4.66 6.27 -15.17
CA ALA A 164 5.08 7.65 -15.00
C ALA A 164 4.03 8.51 -14.26
N GLN A 165 2.77 8.07 -14.24
CA GLN A 165 1.65 8.71 -13.56
C GLN A 165 1.40 8.17 -12.14
N GLY A 166 2.30 7.35 -11.61
CA GLY A 166 2.25 6.86 -10.23
C GLY A 166 1.54 5.53 -10.03
N PHE A 167 1.18 4.81 -11.10
CA PHE A 167 0.64 3.45 -10.98
C PHE A 167 1.78 2.41 -10.91
N ASP A 168 1.63 1.41 -10.05
CA ASP A 168 2.63 0.33 -9.91
C ASP A 168 2.44 -0.78 -10.94
N SER A 169 1.18 -1.11 -11.25
CA SER A 169 0.81 -2.14 -12.24
C SER A 169 -0.57 -1.89 -12.81
N PHE A 170 -1.02 -2.79 -13.68
CA PHE A 170 -2.33 -2.69 -14.32
C PHE A 170 -2.99 -4.05 -14.53
N LEU A 171 -4.32 -4.05 -14.55
CA LEU A 171 -5.20 -5.18 -14.87
C LEU A 171 -6.11 -4.79 -16.04
N LYS A 172 -6.07 -5.58 -17.10
CA LYS A 172 -6.95 -5.38 -18.26
C LYS A 172 -8.29 -6.07 -18.03
N LYS A 173 -9.39 -5.33 -18.08
CA LYS A 173 -10.76 -5.89 -18.08
C LYS A 173 -11.10 -6.47 -19.48
N PRO A 174 -11.83 -7.60 -19.57
CA PRO A 174 -12.27 -8.44 -18.48
C PRO A 174 -11.13 -9.28 -17.89
N PHE A 175 -11.15 -9.51 -16.57
CA PHE A 175 -10.17 -10.30 -15.85
C PHE A 175 -10.84 -11.44 -15.05
N GLN A 176 -10.09 -12.49 -14.77
CA GLN A 176 -10.47 -13.53 -13.84
C GLN A 176 -10.06 -13.13 -12.42
N VAL A 177 -10.79 -13.61 -11.41
CA VAL A 177 -10.49 -13.35 -9.99
C VAL A 177 -9.04 -13.73 -9.63
N ARG A 178 -8.55 -14.85 -10.16
CA ARG A 178 -7.17 -15.28 -9.97
C ARG A 178 -6.15 -14.21 -10.41
N GLN A 179 -6.38 -13.54 -11.52
CA GLN A 179 -5.50 -12.46 -12.01
C GLN A 179 -5.51 -11.25 -11.06
N VAL A 180 -6.66 -10.98 -10.42
CA VAL A 180 -6.77 -9.92 -9.41
C VAL A 180 -5.96 -10.29 -8.17
N VAL A 181 -6.08 -11.53 -7.68
CA VAL A 181 -5.31 -12.03 -6.54
C VAL A 181 -3.81 -11.99 -6.84
N GLU A 182 -3.38 -12.49 -7.99
CA GLU A 182 -1.98 -12.45 -8.45
C GLU A 182 -1.44 -11.01 -8.53
N ALA A 183 -2.25 -10.05 -9.00
CA ALA A 183 -1.87 -8.65 -9.07
C ALA A 183 -1.74 -8.01 -7.67
N ILE A 184 -2.64 -8.35 -6.73
CA ILE A 184 -2.56 -7.89 -5.34
C ILE A 184 -1.31 -8.47 -4.66
N GLU A 185 -1.06 -9.76 -4.80
CA GLU A 185 0.11 -10.43 -4.24
C GLU A 185 1.40 -9.88 -4.84
N ALA A 186 1.47 -9.73 -6.16
CA ALA A 186 2.60 -9.11 -6.83
C ALA A 186 2.85 -7.68 -6.34
N ALA A 187 1.79 -6.88 -6.16
CA ALA A 187 1.90 -5.51 -5.66
C ALA A 187 2.38 -5.46 -4.19
N THR A 188 2.00 -6.43 -3.36
CA THR A 188 2.44 -6.52 -1.97
C THR A 188 3.84 -7.14 -1.83
N ASN A 189 4.22 -8.07 -2.73
CA ASN A 189 5.51 -8.75 -2.73
C ASN A 189 6.61 -8.00 -3.51
N LEU A 190 6.30 -6.89 -4.18
CA LEU A 190 7.29 -6.09 -4.90
C LEU A 190 8.24 -5.39 -3.92
N VAL A 191 9.15 -6.21 -3.39
CA VAL A 191 10.44 -5.79 -2.86
C VAL A 191 11.51 -6.34 -3.80
N HIS A 192 11.77 -5.61 -4.86
CA HIS A 192 12.97 -5.78 -5.67
C HIS A 192 13.65 -4.44 -5.82
#